data_fa42ac3895245f2a1666145fb53a2dea
#
_entry.id   fa42ac3895245f2a1666145fb53a2dea
#
_cell.length_a   1.000
_cell.length_b   1.000
_cell.length_c   1.000
_cell.angle_alpha   90.00
_cell.angle_beta   90.00
_cell.angle_gamma   90.00
#
_symmetry.space_group_name_H-M   'P 1'
#
loop_
_entity.id
_entity.type
_entity.pdbx_description
1 polymer ?
#
loop_
_entity_poly.entity_id
_entity_poly.type
_entity_poly.pdbx_seq_one_letter_code
_entity_poly.pdbx_strand_id
1 'polypeptide(L)'
;LHLNNTYSEFNSSNVRNNIYVLSSNTLGGRLAGSTENEIAAEIIKNRFINCGLKSLNNDGTYTQTFNTVCPVITNSSPYLKIENNGEVEEELQYGVDFKEDMINFKNNTFSFSKSDKINSYLSYLDITCNDGSFLLYVPKNNDFSFRSSFFSDFSKDAVIMISQNTFNKVLNSLNEGKEISIHIPFEEEEKTISNVIGVIKGFNSSLPPFIVTAHYDHLGKDGLGVNYSGALDNASGTSFLLELSRSLSTYGKPKRDIIFVALNAEEFGLLGSKAFAEENLFTIQDSKVINFDMIGSADYPISLMQGSKFKNTDSELLNSIKSICNEKSIPYEVLYEDSSDHASFNNLNIDALSFCHSDKTRIHTPNDTLDYIDTNAINTVYSVVETEIKGYCYSKLTNFIYSSKSILFISIALLTLIIWGIYIVIKNKANLK
;
A
#
# COMPACT_ATOMS: atom_id res chain seq x y z
N LEU A 1 37.63 -11.51 7.80
CA LEU A 1 36.30 -11.97 7.39
C LEU A 1 35.43 -12.04 8.65
N HIS A 2 34.63 -11.00 8.90
CA HIS A 2 33.57 -11.07 9.93
C HIS A 2 32.44 -11.93 9.40
N LEU A 3 32.44 -13.22 9.73
CA LEU A 3 31.35 -14.17 9.51
C LEU A 3 30.24 -14.02 10.57
N ASN A 4 29.90 -12.80 10.97
CA ASN A 4 28.99 -12.57 12.09
C ASN A 4 27.54 -12.25 11.69
N ASN A 5 27.15 -12.44 10.43
CA ASN A 5 25.72 -12.40 10.08
C ASN A 5 25.36 -13.69 9.36
N THR A 6 24.73 -14.60 10.10
CA THR A 6 23.98 -15.71 9.49
C THR A 6 22.86 -15.12 8.65
N TYR A 7 22.79 -15.50 7.35
CA TYR A 7 21.67 -15.14 6.48
C TYR A 7 20.36 -15.55 7.14
N SER A 8 19.48 -14.59 7.29
CA SER A 8 18.17 -14.80 7.86
C SER A 8 17.13 -14.81 6.74
N GLU A 9 16.71 -16.01 6.35
CA GLU A 9 15.76 -16.22 5.27
C GLU A 9 14.46 -15.44 5.48
N PHE A 10 13.77 -15.14 4.38
CA PHE A 10 12.43 -14.55 4.40
C PHE A 10 11.44 -15.50 5.08
N ASN A 11 10.57 -14.92 5.92
CA ASN A 11 9.59 -15.68 6.67
C ASN A 11 8.20 -15.02 6.56
N SER A 12 7.28 -15.67 5.89
CA SER A 12 5.90 -15.18 5.75
C SER A 12 5.15 -15.04 7.08
N SER A 13 5.57 -15.75 8.14
CA SER A 13 5.03 -15.53 9.47
C SER A 13 5.38 -14.15 10.03
N ASN A 14 6.57 -13.62 9.71
CA ASN A 14 6.94 -12.24 10.06
C ASN A 14 6.09 -11.24 9.28
N VAL A 15 5.79 -11.52 8.00
CA VAL A 15 4.88 -10.69 7.20
C VAL A 15 3.51 -10.65 7.88
N ARG A 16 2.94 -11.81 8.22
CA ARG A 16 1.65 -11.88 8.91
C ARG A 16 1.64 -11.11 10.25
N ASN A 17 2.72 -11.21 11.03
CA ASN A 17 2.86 -10.47 12.29
C ASN A 17 2.94 -8.95 12.06
N ASN A 18 3.62 -8.50 11.01
CA ASN A 18 3.65 -7.08 10.65
C ASN A 18 2.28 -6.59 10.16
N ILE A 19 1.55 -7.41 9.37
CA ILE A 19 0.16 -7.10 8.97
C ILE A 19 -0.72 -6.94 10.22
N TYR A 20 -0.63 -7.86 11.19
CA TYR A 20 -1.37 -7.77 12.46
C TYR A 20 -1.13 -6.43 13.17
N VAL A 21 0.11 -5.94 13.18
CA VAL A 21 0.44 -4.64 13.79
C VAL A 21 -0.12 -3.49 12.96
N LEU A 22 0.15 -3.48 11.64
CA LEU A 22 -0.23 -2.36 10.76
C LEU A 22 -1.76 -2.27 10.55
N SER A 23 -2.48 -3.37 10.52
CA SER A 23 -3.95 -3.39 10.40
C SER A 23 -4.69 -3.37 11.73
N SER A 24 -3.97 -3.15 12.84
CA SER A 24 -4.59 -3.10 14.18
C SER A 24 -5.48 -1.88 14.37
N ASN A 25 -6.50 -2.02 15.24
CA ASN A 25 -7.36 -0.90 15.63
C ASN A 25 -6.59 0.28 16.25
N THR A 26 -5.40 0.02 16.82
CA THR A 26 -4.53 1.07 17.38
C THR A 26 -4.00 2.00 16.29
N LEU A 27 -3.75 1.47 15.09
CA LEU A 27 -3.33 2.27 13.95
C LEU A 27 -4.48 2.79 13.08
N GLY A 28 -5.74 2.63 13.53
CA GLY A 28 -6.91 3.35 13.08
C GLY A 28 -7.10 3.46 11.56
N GLY A 29 -6.67 2.44 10.78
CA GLY A 29 -6.76 2.47 9.32
C GLY A 29 -5.75 3.41 8.64
N ARG A 30 -4.77 3.95 9.35
CA ARG A 30 -3.57 4.64 8.81
C ARG A 30 -3.86 5.75 7.79
N LEU A 31 -4.97 6.49 7.94
CA LEU A 31 -5.33 7.56 7.01
C LEU A 31 -4.19 8.57 6.88
N ALA A 32 -3.74 8.86 5.68
CA ALA A 32 -2.66 9.80 5.44
C ALA A 32 -2.93 11.16 6.14
N GLY A 33 -1.92 11.66 6.87
CA GLY A 33 -2.04 12.88 7.68
C GLY A 33 -2.66 12.70 9.06
N SER A 34 -3.06 11.48 9.45
CA SER A 34 -3.48 11.17 10.83
C SER A 34 -2.28 10.85 11.73
N THR A 35 -2.47 10.98 13.05
CA THR A 35 -1.47 10.56 14.05
C THR A 35 -1.14 9.07 13.93
N GLU A 36 -2.12 8.23 13.61
CA GLU A 36 -1.94 6.80 13.41
C GLU A 36 -1.07 6.49 12.18
N ASN A 37 -1.18 7.29 11.13
CA ASN A 37 -0.32 7.20 9.95
C ASN A 37 1.13 7.61 10.28
N GLU A 38 1.33 8.66 11.08
CA GLU A 38 2.66 9.05 11.59
C GLU A 38 3.29 7.94 12.45
N ILE A 39 2.51 7.29 13.31
CA ILE A 39 2.97 6.15 14.12
C ILE A 39 3.38 4.98 13.21
N ALA A 40 2.61 4.69 12.16
CA ALA A 40 2.96 3.67 11.18
C ALA A 40 4.28 3.99 10.47
N ALA A 41 4.50 5.25 10.06
CA ALA A 41 5.76 5.71 9.48
C ALA A 41 6.95 5.51 10.44
N GLU A 42 6.79 5.84 11.71
CA GLU A 42 7.82 5.63 12.73
C GLU A 42 8.13 4.14 12.97
N ILE A 43 7.12 3.27 12.96
CA ILE A 43 7.32 1.81 13.04
C ILE A 43 8.16 1.33 11.86
N ILE A 44 7.82 1.74 10.64
CA ILE A 44 8.51 1.35 9.41
C ILE A 44 9.96 1.86 9.45
N LYS A 45 10.18 3.13 9.77
CA LYS A 45 11.51 3.74 9.93
C LYS A 45 12.38 2.96 10.90
N ASN A 46 11.84 2.64 12.07
CA ASN A 46 12.57 1.89 13.09
C ASN A 46 12.91 0.47 12.62
N ARG A 47 12.04 -0.17 11.81
CA ARG A 47 12.36 -1.47 11.20
C ARG A 47 13.54 -1.37 10.24
N PHE A 48 13.58 -0.35 9.36
CA PHE A 48 14.71 -0.14 8.46
C PHE A 48 16.02 0.10 9.22
N ILE A 49 16.00 0.96 10.26
CA ILE A 49 17.16 1.24 11.10
C ILE A 49 17.66 -0.04 11.79
N ASN A 50 16.75 -0.82 12.40
CA ASN A 50 17.08 -2.06 13.10
C ASN A 50 17.62 -3.16 12.18
N CYS A 51 17.22 -3.16 10.91
CA CYS A 51 17.78 -4.03 9.88
C CYS A 51 19.12 -3.52 9.32
N GLY A 52 19.61 -2.36 9.78
CA GLY A 52 20.88 -1.79 9.34
C GLY A 52 20.86 -1.10 7.98
N LEU A 53 19.68 -0.82 7.42
CA LEU A 53 19.53 -0.03 6.21
C LEU A 53 20.10 1.38 6.45
N LYS A 54 20.54 2.02 5.38
CA LYS A 54 21.02 3.40 5.42
C LYS A 54 19.95 4.36 4.90
N SER A 55 20.01 5.62 5.30
CA SER A 55 19.22 6.68 4.66
C SER A 55 19.69 6.89 3.21
N LEU A 56 18.80 7.41 2.37
CA LEU A 56 19.05 7.59 0.94
C LEU A 56 20.35 8.42 0.69
N ASN A 57 20.46 9.55 1.39
CA ASN A 57 21.56 10.50 1.26
C ASN A 57 22.71 10.27 2.26
N ASN A 58 22.68 9.20 3.06
CA ASN A 58 23.60 8.92 4.16
C ASN A 58 23.69 10.03 5.24
N ASP A 59 22.65 10.84 5.37
CA ASP A 59 22.54 11.94 6.34
C ASP A 59 21.79 11.56 7.63
N GLY A 60 21.31 10.33 7.70
CA GLY A 60 20.47 9.82 8.80
C GLY A 60 18.98 10.13 8.66
N THR A 61 18.56 10.79 7.57
CA THR A 61 17.17 11.11 7.27
C THR A 61 16.50 9.97 6.49
N TYR A 62 15.56 9.28 7.13
CA TYR A 62 14.83 8.15 6.53
C TYR A 62 13.47 8.54 5.96
N THR A 63 13.14 9.82 5.96
CA THR A 63 11.84 10.33 5.50
C THR A 63 12.02 11.34 4.38
N GLN A 64 11.13 11.29 3.41
CA GLN A 64 10.93 12.32 2.41
C GLN A 64 9.57 12.97 2.66
N THR A 65 9.53 14.26 2.94
CA THR A 65 8.31 14.98 3.27
C THR A 65 7.72 15.69 2.05
N PHE A 66 6.39 15.76 2.00
CA PHE A 66 5.66 16.55 1.01
C PHE A 66 4.35 17.06 1.61
N ASN A 67 3.80 18.14 1.04
CA ASN A 67 2.55 18.73 1.50
C ASN A 67 1.39 18.25 0.66
N THR A 68 0.26 17.99 1.33
CA THR A 68 -1.00 17.66 0.67
C THR A 68 -2.19 18.03 1.55
N VAL A 69 -3.36 18.17 0.94
CA VAL A 69 -4.63 18.26 1.64
C VAL A 69 -5.02 16.88 2.16
N CYS A 70 -5.40 16.81 3.42
CA CYS A 70 -5.83 15.58 4.09
C CYS A 70 -7.22 15.75 4.70
N PRO A 71 -8.08 14.73 4.63
CA PRO A 71 -9.33 14.71 5.37
C PRO A 71 -9.07 14.54 6.86
N VAL A 72 -9.75 15.33 7.68
CA VAL A 72 -9.64 15.32 9.14
C VAL A 72 -11.03 15.13 9.73
N ILE A 73 -11.15 14.16 10.65
CA ILE A 73 -12.39 13.96 11.38
C ILE A 73 -12.54 15.05 12.44
N THR A 74 -13.74 15.66 12.53
CA THR A 74 -14.09 16.66 13.53
C THR A 74 -14.91 16.04 14.67
N ASN A 75 -15.04 16.76 15.77
CA ASN A 75 -15.89 16.37 16.90
C ASN A 75 -17.37 16.82 16.71
N SER A 76 -17.75 17.27 15.53
CA SER A 76 -19.12 17.71 15.24
C SER A 76 -20.07 16.53 15.05
N SER A 77 -21.35 16.72 15.41
CA SER A 77 -22.36 15.70 15.20
C SER A 77 -22.91 15.78 13.78
N PRO A 78 -22.83 14.70 12.98
CA PRO A 78 -23.42 14.67 11.64
C PRO A 78 -24.94 14.74 11.69
N TYR A 79 -25.56 15.40 10.71
CA TYR A 79 -27.02 15.42 10.56
C TYR A 79 -27.43 15.48 9.09
N LEU A 80 -28.61 14.95 8.80
CA LEU A 80 -29.41 15.24 7.61
C LEU A 80 -30.83 15.55 8.10
N LYS A 81 -31.25 16.79 7.90
CA LYS A 81 -32.52 17.33 8.37
C LYS A 81 -33.43 17.71 7.21
N ILE A 82 -34.73 17.45 7.40
CA ILE A 82 -35.78 17.96 6.55
C ILE A 82 -36.46 19.07 7.31
N GLU A 83 -36.45 20.27 6.77
CA GLU A 83 -36.93 21.48 7.41
C GLU A 83 -38.09 22.12 6.63
N ASN A 84 -39.05 22.66 7.36
CA ASN A 84 -40.19 23.38 6.81
C ASN A 84 -40.32 24.74 7.50
N ASN A 85 -40.20 25.81 6.73
CA ASN A 85 -40.26 27.19 7.26
C ASN A 85 -39.28 27.45 8.41
N GLY A 86 -38.08 26.81 8.39
CA GLY A 86 -37.04 26.93 9.42
C GLY A 86 -37.24 26.05 10.65
N GLU A 87 -38.26 25.19 10.67
CA GLU A 87 -38.46 24.21 11.73
C GLU A 87 -38.09 22.80 11.24
N VAL A 88 -37.32 22.06 12.06
CA VAL A 88 -36.92 20.68 11.76
C VAL A 88 -38.15 19.76 11.90
N GLU A 89 -38.63 19.18 10.81
CA GLU A 89 -39.72 18.21 10.81
C GLU A 89 -39.20 16.77 11.03
N GLU A 90 -38.05 16.45 10.44
CA GLU A 90 -37.45 15.11 10.56
C GLU A 90 -35.92 15.24 10.56
N GLU A 91 -35.24 14.48 11.42
CA GLU A 91 -33.79 14.27 11.40
C GLU A 91 -33.51 12.80 11.12
N LEU A 92 -32.71 12.55 10.09
CA LEU A 92 -32.40 11.22 9.60
C LEU A 92 -31.17 10.66 10.31
N GLN A 93 -31.13 9.33 10.43
CA GLN A 93 -30.11 8.63 11.23
C GLN A 93 -28.81 8.42 10.45
N TYR A 94 -27.73 9.01 10.95
CA TYR A 94 -26.39 8.79 10.40
C TYR A 94 -25.95 7.32 10.49
N GLY A 95 -25.33 6.79 9.42
CA GLY A 95 -24.94 5.39 9.28
C GLY A 95 -26.07 4.43 8.89
N VAL A 96 -27.33 4.90 8.85
CA VAL A 96 -28.51 4.12 8.44
C VAL A 96 -29.20 4.76 7.24
N ASP A 97 -29.48 6.05 7.34
CA ASP A 97 -30.17 6.80 6.29
C ASP A 97 -29.19 7.52 5.36
N PHE A 98 -28.06 7.97 5.91
CA PHE A 98 -27.00 8.65 5.16
C PHE A 98 -25.64 8.43 5.81
N LYS A 99 -24.57 8.62 5.02
CA LYS A 99 -23.17 8.59 5.47
C LYS A 99 -22.30 9.35 4.45
N GLU A 100 -21.19 9.92 4.91
CA GLU A 100 -20.19 10.50 4.00
C GLU A 100 -19.49 9.43 3.16
N ASP A 101 -19.11 9.77 1.93
CA ASP A 101 -18.09 9.07 1.17
C ASP A 101 -16.78 9.88 1.21
N MET A 102 -15.63 9.21 1.29
CA MET A 102 -14.35 9.87 1.53
C MET A 102 -13.82 10.66 0.32
N ILE A 103 -14.50 10.68 -0.79
CA ILE A 103 -13.99 11.28 -2.04
C ILE A 103 -13.49 12.70 -1.83
N ASN A 104 -14.22 13.53 -1.06
CA ASN A 104 -13.89 14.93 -0.87
C ASN A 104 -14.66 15.57 0.29
N PHE A 105 -14.09 16.60 0.94
CA PHE A 105 -14.67 17.30 2.09
C PHE A 105 -14.44 18.82 2.07
N LYS A 106 -14.39 19.45 0.90
CA LYS A 106 -14.19 20.92 0.75
C LYS A 106 -15.22 21.73 1.48
N ASN A 107 -16.47 21.25 1.52
CA ASN A 107 -17.52 21.83 2.36
C ASN A 107 -18.28 20.71 3.06
N ASN A 108 -18.32 20.77 4.38
CA ASN A 108 -18.93 19.76 5.24
C ASN A 108 -20.36 20.12 5.71
N THR A 109 -20.85 21.30 5.36
CA THR A 109 -22.17 21.79 5.79
C THR A 109 -22.85 22.53 4.65
N PHE A 110 -24.03 22.11 4.27
CA PHE A 110 -24.77 22.75 3.18
C PHE A 110 -26.27 22.53 3.32
N SER A 111 -27.05 23.43 2.69
CA SER A 111 -28.49 23.26 2.56
C SER A 111 -28.94 23.50 1.12
N PHE A 112 -30.05 22.89 0.76
CA PHE A 112 -30.66 23.05 -0.55
C PHE A 112 -32.16 22.84 -0.54
N SER A 113 -32.83 23.47 -1.49
CA SER A 113 -34.26 23.46 -1.67
C SER A 113 -34.62 23.30 -3.15
N LYS A 114 -35.92 23.26 -3.46
CA LYS A 114 -36.41 23.16 -4.84
C LYS A 114 -35.97 24.39 -5.72
N SER A 115 -35.60 25.50 -5.11
CA SER A 115 -35.14 26.67 -5.85
C SER A 115 -33.71 26.56 -6.39
N ASP A 116 -32.95 25.59 -5.88
CA ASP A 116 -31.58 25.34 -6.29
C ASP A 116 -31.53 24.48 -7.57
N LYS A 117 -30.35 24.44 -8.19
CA LYS A 117 -30.13 23.60 -9.37
C LYS A 117 -29.93 22.15 -8.95
N ILE A 118 -30.95 21.33 -9.13
CA ILE A 118 -30.93 19.91 -8.81
C ILE A 118 -31.22 19.08 -10.05
N ASN A 119 -30.23 18.27 -10.48
CA ASN A 119 -30.41 17.26 -11.49
C ASN A 119 -30.65 15.92 -10.80
N SER A 120 -31.84 15.39 -10.95
CA SER A 120 -32.23 14.10 -10.37
C SER A 120 -32.12 12.97 -11.39
N TYR A 121 -31.45 11.90 -11.00
CA TYR A 121 -31.28 10.66 -11.76
C TYR A 121 -31.88 9.48 -10.96
N LEU A 122 -31.80 8.27 -11.49
CA LEU A 122 -32.43 7.09 -10.83
C LEU A 122 -31.87 6.79 -9.43
N SER A 123 -30.59 7.06 -9.20
CA SER A 123 -29.88 6.70 -7.97
C SER A 123 -29.01 7.82 -7.40
N TYR A 124 -29.06 9.02 -7.94
CA TYR A 124 -28.29 10.14 -7.40
C TYR A 124 -28.92 11.50 -7.73
N LEU A 125 -28.57 12.47 -6.89
CA LEU A 125 -28.88 13.91 -7.06
C LEU A 125 -27.58 14.67 -7.23
N ASP A 126 -27.46 15.40 -8.33
CA ASP A 126 -26.40 16.38 -8.56
C ASP A 126 -26.93 17.76 -8.21
N ILE A 127 -26.39 18.35 -7.15
CA ILE A 127 -26.90 19.56 -6.51
C ILE A 127 -25.89 20.66 -6.68
N THR A 128 -26.35 21.86 -7.06
CA THR A 128 -25.58 23.09 -7.00
C THR A 128 -26.43 24.15 -6.30
N CYS A 129 -26.00 24.60 -5.14
CA CYS A 129 -26.65 25.59 -4.30
C CYS A 129 -25.66 26.71 -3.93
N ASN A 130 -26.05 27.63 -3.04
CA ASN A 130 -25.18 28.73 -2.59
C ASN A 130 -23.91 28.24 -1.86
N ASP A 131 -24.00 27.09 -1.19
CA ASP A 131 -22.92 26.51 -0.41
C ASP A 131 -21.91 25.72 -1.27
N GLY A 132 -22.24 25.42 -2.53
CA GLY A 132 -21.35 24.71 -3.42
C GLY A 132 -22.02 23.68 -4.32
N SER A 133 -21.25 22.66 -4.69
CA SER A 133 -21.66 21.58 -5.59
C SER A 133 -21.52 20.21 -4.91
N PHE A 134 -22.62 19.46 -4.81
CA PHE A 134 -22.69 18.26 -4.00
C PHE A 134 -23.29 17.07 -4.78
N LEU A 135 -22.94 15.86 -4.36
CA LEU A 135 -23.53 14.64 -4.91
C LEU A 135 -24.12 13.81 -3.77
N LEU A 136 -25.42 13.52 -3.86
CA LEU A 136 -26.06 12.52 -3.02
C LEU A 136 -26.35 11.28 -3.87
N TYR A 137 -25.90 10.10 -3.47
CA TYR A 137 -26.11 8.89 -4.25
C TYR A 137 -26.52 7.69 -3.40
N VAL A 138 -27.25 6.77 -4.02
CA VAL A 138 -27.65 5.50 -3.40
C VAL A 138 -26.61 4.44 -3.76
N PRO A 139 -25.85 3.94 -2.79
CA PRO A 139 -24.88 2.89 -3.05
C PRO A 139 -25.59 1.56 -3.38
N LYS A 140 -24.91 0.67 -4.08
CA LYS A 140 -25.43 -0.64 -4.45
C LYS A 140 -25.92 -1.40 -3.21
N ASN A 141 -27.15 -1.93 -3.26
CA ASN A 141 -27.82 -2.64 -2.16
C ASN A 141 -27.95 -1.82 -0.85
N ASN A 142 -27.91 -0.49 -0.90
CA ASN A 142 -27.85 0.40 0.27
C ASN A 142 -26.68 0.06 1.22
N ASP A 143 -25.57 -0.42 0.68
CA ASP A 143 -24.39 -0.79 1.47
C ASP A 143 -23.46 0.41 1.66
N PHE A 144 -23.41 0.93 2.88
CA PHE A 144 -22.55 2.05 3.28
C PHE A 144 -21.14 1.60 3.74
N SER A 145 -20.81 0.33 3.57
CA SER A 145 -19.51 -0.21 4.03
C SER A 145 -18.34 0.21 3.15
N PHE A 146 -18.55 0.45 1.86
CA PHE A 146 -17.51 0.90 0.95
C PHE A 146 -17.14 2.35 1.22
N ARG A 147 -15.85 2.66 1.16
CA ARG A 147 -15.30 4.01 1.30
C ARG A 147 -14.35 4.31 0.15
N SER A 148 -14.58 5.38 -0.57
CA SER A 148 -13.76 5.76 -1.72
C SER A 148 -12.40 6.29 -1.30
N SER A 149 -11.43 6.30 -2.21
CA SER A 149 -10.19 7.06 -2.12
C SER A 149 -10.50 8.58 -2.11
N PHE A 150 -9.60 9.36 -1.53
CA PHE A 150 -9.75 10.81 -1.39
C PHE A 150 -9.11 11.57 -2.56
N PHE A 151 -9.81 12.55 -3.10
CA PHE A 151 -9.31 13.42 -4.17
C PHE A 151 -9.64 14.90 -3.88
N SER A 152 -8.66 15.65 -3.41
CA SER A 152 -8.83 17.08 -3.06
C SER A 152 -9.24 17.95 -4.26
N ASP A 153 -8.96 17.54 -5.49
CA ASP A 153 -9.33 18.22 -6.73
C ASP A 153 -10.65 17.74 -7.35
N PHE A 154 -11.39 16.86 -6.66
CA PHE A 154 -12.67 16.36 -7.15
C PHE A 154 -13.65 17.51 -7.42
N SER A 155 -14.50 17.37 -8.42
CA SER A 155 -15.38 18.45 -8.90
C SER A 155 -16.57 18.79 -7.98
N LYS A 156 -16.84 17.94 -6.97
CA LYS A 156 -17.86 18.16 -5.94
C LYS A 156 -17.21 18.56 -4.63
N ASP A 157 -17.90 19.35 -3.83
CA ASP A 157 -17.40 19.82 -2.54
C ASP A 157 -17.64 18.81 -1.41
N ALA A 158 -18.65 17.94 -1.56
CA ALA A 158 -18.80 16.72 -0.78
C ALA A 158 -19.66 15.68 -1.54
N VAL A 159 -19.48 14.42 -1.17
CA VAL A 159 -20.24 13.28 -1.69
C VAL A 159 -20.84 12.50 -0.53
N ILE A 160 -22.16 12.30 -0.57
CA ILE A 160 -22.92 11.68 0.49
C ILE A 160 -23.64 10.45 -0.03
N MET A 161 -23.44 9.33 0.62
CA MET A 161 -24.25 8.14 0.43
C MET A 161 -25.58 8.30 1.16
N ILE A 162 -26.68 7.96 0.51
CA ILE A 162 -28.02 7.95 1.12
C ILE A 162 -28.73 6.65 0.81
N SER A 163 -29.60 6.18 1.72
CA SER A 163 -30.42 5.00 1.46
C SER A 163 -31.46 5.30 0.37
N GLN A 164 -31.96 4.25 -0.30
CA GLN A 164 -33.03 4.43 -1.28
C GLN A 164 -34.30 5.06 -0.65
N ASN A 165 -34.58 4.74 0.61
CA ASN A 165 -35.68 5.36 1.34
C ASN A 165 -35.43 6.85 1.56
N THR A 166 -34.20 7.22 1.97
CA THR A 166 -33.79 8.63 2.14
C THR A 166 -33.85 9.38 0.82
N PHE A 167 -33.41 8.78 -0.27
CA PHE A 167 -33.51 9.37 -1.61
C PHE A 167 -34.96 9.76 -1.96
N ASN A 168 -35.89 8.84 -1.74
CA ASN A 168 -37.32 9.08 -2.00
C ASN A 168 -37.88 10.17 -1.07
N LYS A 169 -37.51 10.15 0.22
CA LYS A 169 -37.91 11.18 1.20
C LYS A 169 -37.42 12.57 0.78
N VAL A 170 -36.16 12.70 0.43
CA VAL A 170 -35.55 13.95 -0.02
C VAL A 170 -36.30 14.51 -1.23
N LEU A 171 -36.57 13.67 -2.26
CA LEU A 171 -37.31 14.11 -3.45
C LEU A 171 -38.74 14.57 -3.12
N ASN A 172 -39.47 13.84 -2.25
CA ASN A 172 -40.79 14.21 -1.85
C ASN A 172 -40.80 15.52 -1.08
N SER A 173 -39.87 15.67 -0.13
CA SER A 173 -39.74 16.90 0.67
C SER A 173 -39.43 18.13 -0.18
N LEU A 174 -38.55 18.00 -1.17
CA LEU A 174 -38.27 19.05 -2.14
C LEU A 174 -39.52 19.42 -2.98
N ASN A 175 -40.35 18.42 -3.36
CA ASN A 175 -41.56 18.68 -4.09
C ASN A 175 -42.61 19.39 -3.23
N GLU A 176 -42.61 19.15 -1.91
CA GLU A 176 -43.42 19.84 -0.92
C GLU A 176 -42.90 21.26 -0.57
N GLY A 177 -41.76 21.67 -1.11
CA GLY A 177 -41.17 22.99 -0.88
C GLY A 177 -40.34 23.07 0.40
N LYS A 178 -39.95 21.95 0.97
CA LYS A 178 -39.09 21.85 2.16
C LYS A 178 -37.61 22.02 1.79
N GLU A 179 -36.80 22.34 2.80
CA GLU A 179 -35.35 22.46 2.72
C GLU A 179 -34.68 21.23 3.31
N ILE A 180 -33.53 20.86 2.75
CA ILE A 180 -32.70 19.76 3.23
C ILE A 180 -31.38 20.37 3.72
N SER A 181 -31.01 20.12 4.98
CA SER A 181 -29.75 20.55 5.58
C SER A 181 -28.89 19.35 5.92
N ILE A 182 -27.61 19.36 5.53
CA ILE A 182 -26.67 18.27 5.76
C ILE A 182 -25.41 18.81 6.41
N HIS A 183 -24.87 18.05 7.38
CA HIS A 183 -23.55 18.23 7.96
C HIS A 183 -22.87 16.87 8.12
N ILE A 184 -21.57 16.81 7.76
CA ILE A 184 -20.73 15.63 7.93
C ILE A 184 -19.51 15.97 8.80
N PRO A 185 -18.99 15.01 9.62
CA PRO A 185 -17.96 15.30 10.62
C PRO A 185 -16.55 15.24 10.06
N PHE A 186 -16.32 15.79 8.88
CA PHE A 186 -15.01 15.86 8.22
C PHE A 186 -14.75 17.24 7.67
N GLU A 187 -13.48 17.62 7.62
CA GLU A 187 -12.97 18.81 6.95
C GLU A 187 -11.64 18.52 6.29
N GLU A 188 -11.15 19.45 5.48
CA GLU A 188 -9.87 19.36 4.81
C GLU A 188 -8.84 20.25 5.49
N GLU A 189 -7.64 19.70 5.75
CA GLU A 189 -6.50 20.45 6.25
C GLU A 189 -5.26 20.20 5.38
N GLU A 190 -4.47 21.24 5.12
CA GLU A 190 -3.14 21.07 4.51
C GLU A 190 -2.17 20.51 5.55
N LYS A 191 -1.52 19.38 5.24
CA LYS A 191 -0.57 18.68 6.14
C LYS A 191 0.70 18.33 5.42
N THR A 192 1.78 18.26 6.19
CA THR A 192 3.05 17.68 5.75
C THR A 192 3.07 16.21 6.14
N ILE A 193 3.20 15.33 5.18
CA ILE A 193 3.28 13.89 5.36
C ILE A 193 4.57 13.34 4.74
N SER A 194 4.89 12.06 4.93
CA SER A 194 6.18 11.54 4.48
C SER A 194 6.11 10.14 3.89
N ASN A 195 6.97 9.88 2.90
CA ASN A 195 7.43 8.54 2.57
C ASN A 195 8.55 8.13 3.53
N VAL A 196 8.75 6.81 3.72
CA VAL A 196 9.85 6.28 4.54
C VAL A 196 10.79 5.47 3.66
N ILE A 197 12.10 5.81 3.69
CA ILE A 197 13.08 5.29 2.75
C ILE A 197 14.25 4.63 3.48
N GLY A 198 14.59 3.39 3.09
CA GLY A 198 15.76 2.69 3.57
C GLY A 198 16.56 2.07 2.41
N VAL A 199 17.87 2.03 2.52
CA VAL A 199 18.77 1.59 1.43
C VAL A 199 19.73 0.52 1.90
N ILE A 200 19.79 -0.59 1.17
CA ILE A 200 20.91 -1.54 1.22
C ILE A 200 21.95 -1.09 0.21
N LYS A 201 23.07 -0.56 0.68
CA LYS A 201 24.14 -0.04 -0.18
C LYS A 201 24.88 -1.15 -0.92
N GLY A 202 24.99 -0.99 -2.23
CA GLY A 202 25.74 -1.88 -3.11
C GLY A 202 27.23 -1.66 -3.13
N PHE A 203 27.95 -2.50 -3.91
CA PHE A 203 29.38 -2.26 -4.20
C PHE A 203 29.59 -1.06 -5.11
N ASN A 204 28.62 -0.78 -5.99
CA ASN A 204 28.69 0.31 -6.95
C ASN A 204 27.36 1.09 -6.99
N SER A 205 27.28 2.17 -6.22
CA SER A 205 26.13 3.07 -6.18
C SER A 205 25.98 3.96 -7.44
N SER A 206 26.91 3.86 -8.42
CA SER A 206 26.74 4.52 -9.72
C SER A 206 25.88 3.70 -10.70
N LEU A 207 25.60 2.44 -10.38
CA LEU A 207 24.65 1.65 -11.17
C LEU A 207 23.21 2.09 -10.81
N PRO A 208 22.29 2.08 -11.79
CA PRO A 208 20.88 2.32 -11.50
C PRO A 208 20.40 1.42 -10.35
N PRO A 209 19.76 1.94 -9.31
CA PRO A 209 19.30 1.13 -8.19
C PRO A 209 18.17 0.19 -8.58
N PHE A 210 17.90 -0.79 -7.74
CA PHE A 210 16.66 -1.56 -7.77
C PHE A 210 15.74 -1.01 -6.67
N ILE A 211 14.50 -0.70 -7.01
CA ILE A 211 13.58 -0.04 -6.08
C ILE A 211 12.44 -0.99 -5.75
N VAL A 212 12.08 -1.04 -4.47
CA VAL A 212 10.97 -1.83 -3.93
C VAL A 212 10.04 -0.89 -3.20
N THR A 213 8.76 -0.87 -3.57
CA THR A 213 7.77 0.03 -2.98
C THR A 213 6.54 -0.71 -2.48
N ALA A 214 5.84 -0.10 -1.54
CA ALA A 214 4.49 -0.43 -1.10
C ALA A 214 3.93 0.77 -0.35
N HIS A 215 2.65 1.10 -0.50
CA HIS A 215 2.05 2.15 0.33
C HIS A 215 1.63 1.64 1.70
N TYR A 216 1.69 2.51 2.70
CA TYR A 216 1.36 2.16 4.08
C TYR A 216 0.13 2.87 4.63
N ASP A 217 -0.39 3.86 3.91
CA ASP A 217 -1.67 4.52 4.21
C ASP A 217 -2.85 3.62 3.86
N HIS A 218 -4.02 3.96 4.39
CA HIS A 218 -5.31 3.43 4.01
C HIS A 218 -6.41 4.42 4.43
N LEU A 219 -7.67 4.00 4.54
CA LEU A 219 -8.84 4.88 4.57
C LEU A 219 -9.26 5.37 5.96
N GLY A 220 -8.56 5.01 7.02
CA GLY A 220 -8.82 5.53 8.37
C GLY A 220 -10.08 4.99 9.03
N LYS A 221 -10.78 5.88 9.74
CA LYS A 221 -12.07 5.62 10.37
C LYS A 221 -13.14 6.49 9.72
N ASP A 222 -14.36 5.98 9.66
CA ASP A 222 -15.51 6.78 9.27
C ASP A 222 -16.05 7.64 10.44
N GLY A 223 -17.04 8.47 10.18
CA GLY A 223 -17.65 9.33 11.19
C GLY A 223 -18.36 8.58 12.32
N LEU A 224 -18.61 7.28 12.18
CA LEU A 224 -19.10 6.41 13.26
C LEU A 224 -17.94 5.81 14.09
N GLY A 225 -16.68 6.03 13.68
CA GLY A 225 -15.50 5.42 14.29
C GLY A 225 -15.26 3.97 13.84
N VAL A 226 -15.92 3.50 12.80
CA VAL A 226 -15.67 2.18 12.20
C VAL A 226 -14.30 2.20 11.53
N ASN A 227 -13.45 1.25 11.90
CA ASN A 227 -12.08 1.15 11.41
C ASN A 227 -12.02 0.40 10.07
N TYR A 228 -11.38 1.02 9.08
CA TYR A 228 -11.00 0.39 7.81
C TYR A 228 -9.59 -0.12 7.96
N SER A 229 -9.45 -1.40 8.32
CA SER A 229 -8.17 -1.98 8.76
C SER A 229 -7.11 -2.06 7.66
N GLY A 230 -7.52 -2.27 6.40
CA GLY A 230 -6.63 -2.37 5.26
C GLY A 230 -5.56 -3.44 5.46
N ALA A 231 -5.97 -4.69 5.72
CA ALA A 231 -5.01 -5.77 5.94
C ALA A 231 -4.41 -6.25 4.63
N LEU A 232 -5.24 -6.47 3.61
CA LEU A 232 -4.80 -6.76 2.26
C LEU A 232 -4.35 -5.47 1.57
N ASP A 233 -5.12 -4.39 1.69
CA ASP A 233 -4.90 -3.08 1.13
C ASP A 233 -4.47 -2.04 2.20
N ASN A 234 -3.19 -1.69 2.45
CA ASN A 234 -2.03 -2.42 1.90
C ASN A 234 -1.03 -2.72 3.01
N ALA A 235 -1.55 -3.12 4.20
CA ALA A 235 -0.64 -3.63 5.23
C ALA A 235 0.13 -4.86 4.73
N SER A 236 -0.43 -5.62 3.80
CA SER A 236 0.20 -6.80 3.21
C SER A 236 1.47 -6.46 2.42
N GLY A 237 1.38 -5.53 1.49
CA GLY A 237 2.53 -5.07 0.68
C GLY A 237 3.60 -4.40 1.53
N THR A 238 3.21 -3.50 2.43
CA THR A 238 4.14 -2.86 3.37
C THR A 238 4.85 -3.89 4.27
N SER A 239 4.13 -4.89 4.79
CA SER A 239 4.72 -5.93 5.63
C SER A 239 5.67 -6.84 4.85
N PHE A 240 5.35 -7.13 3.60
CA PHE A 240 6.23 -7.86 2.69
C PHE A 240 7.52 -7.07 2.43
N LEU A 241 7.41 -5.79 2.12
CA LEU A 241 8.55 -4.87 1.93
C LEU A 241 9.47 -4.86 3.16
N LEU A 242 8.92 -4.79 4.37
CA LEU A 242 9.67 -4.83 5.62
C LEU A 242 10.42 -6.15 5.81
N GLU A 243 9.76 -7.28 5.57
CA GLU A 243 10.40 -8.59 5.73
C GLU A 243 11.45 -8.85 4.63
N LEU A 244 11.16 -8.40 3.39
CA LEU A 244 12.12 -8.49 2.29
C LEU A 244 13.38 -7.66 2.60
N SER A 245 13.22 -6.44 3.13
CA SER A 245 14.34 -5.59 3.53
C SER A 245 15.18 -6.24 4.63
N ARG A 246 14.54 -6.86 5.64
CA ARG A 246 15.21 -7.60 6.71
C ARG A 246 16.00 -8.78 6.17
N SER A 247 15.39 -9.59 5.33
CA SER A 247 16.04 -10.78 4.75
C SER A 247 17.23 -10.38 3.86
N LEU A 248 17.05 -9.43 2.95
CA LEU A 248 18.10 -9.01 2.02
C LEU A 248 19.24 -8.26 2.72
N SER A 249 18.99 -7.57 3.85
CA SER A 249 20.06 -6.91 4.62
C SER A 249 21.11 -7.89 5.16
N THR A 250 20.75 -9.16 5.32
CA THR A 250 21.62 -10.23 5.79
C THR A 250 22.19 -11.12 4.68
N TYR A 251 21.73 -10.94 3.42
CA TYR A 251 22.09 -11.81 2.28
C TYR A 251 23.45 -11.50 1.66
N GLY A 252 24.18 -10.57 2.15
CA GLY A 252 25.44 -10.12 1.57
C GLY A 252 25.27 -8.84 0.73
N LYS A 253 26.40 -8.28 0.28
CA LYS A 253 26.41 -6.98 -0.37
C LYS A 253 25.97 -7.09 -1.84
N PRO A 254 24.95 -6.34 -2.29
CA PRO A 254 24.52 -6.35 -3.68
C PRO A 254 25.49 -5.60 -4.60
N LYS A 255 25.39 -5.79 -5.91
CA LYS A 255 26.19 -5.05 -6.92
C LYS A 255 25.78 -3.57 -6.98
N ARG A 256 24.52 -3.28 -6.85
CA ARG A 256 23.86 -1.96 -6.91
C ARG A 256 23.08 -1.68 -5.66
N ASP A 257 22.73 -0.45 -5.41
CA ASP A 257 21.87 -0.10 -4.28
C ASP A 257 20.46 -0.75 -4.45
N ILE A 258 19.88 -1.20 -3.33
CA ILE A 258 18.48 -1.61 -3.28
C ILE A 258 17.78 -0.62 -2.37
N ILE A 259 16.81 0.12 -2.92
CA ILE A 259 16.06 1.17 -2.22
C ILE A 259 14.68 0.62 -1.86
N PHE A 260 14.32 0.68 -0.60
CA PHE A 260 12.99 0.33 -0.08
C PHE A 260 12.25 1.62 0.25
N VAL A 261 11.05 1.78 -0.29
CA VAL A 261 10.23 2.98 -0.06
C VAL A 261 8.84 2.55 0.40
N ALA A 262 8.51 2.84 1.65
CA ALA A 262 7.13 2.82 2.10
C ALA A 262 6.49 4.15 1.73
N LEU A 263 5.54 4.09 0.82
CA LEU A 263 4.87 5.24 0.21
C LEU A 263 3.66 5.68 1.04
N ASN A 264 3.31 6.96 1.00
CA ASN A 264 2.17 7.53 1.70
C ASN A 264 1.21 8.20 0.72
N ALA A 265 -0.05 8.30 1.09
CA ALA A 265 -1.10 8.94 0.28
C ALA A 265 -1.25 8.32 -1.14
N GLU A 266 -1.15 7.01 -1.22
CA GLU A 266 -1.57 6.26 -2.40
C GLU A 266 -3.07 6.47 -2.61
N GLU A 267 -3.85 6.33 -1.53
CA GLU A 267 -5.30 6.51 -1.47
C GLU A 267 -5.76 7.96 -1.77
N PHE A 268 -4.83 8.87 -1.95
CA PHE A 268 -5.09 10.27 -2.36
C PHE A 268 -4.67 10.55 -3.81
N GLY A 269 -4.51 9.50 -4.62
CA GLY A 269 -4.12 9.58 -6.01
C GLY A 269 -2.61 9.49 -6.23
N LEU A 270 -1.95 8.51 -5.60
CA LEU A 270 -0.55 8.14 -5.82
C LEU A 270 0.45 9.27 -5.46
N LEU A 271 0.11 10.10 -4.45
CA LEU A 271 0.90 11.32 -4.20
C LEU A 271 2.32 11.03 -3.70
N GLY A 272 2.48 10.01 -2.85
CA GLY A 272 3.78 9.63 -2.31
C GLY A 272 4.73 9.08 -3.38
N SER A 273 4.24 8.21 -4.24
CA SER A 273 5.06 7.67 -5.34
C SER A 273 5.41 8.73 -6.37
N LYS A 274 4.48 9.64 -6.64
CA LYS A 274 4.73 10.80 -7.51
C LYS A 274 5.83 11.69 -6.93
N ALA A 275 5.71 12.08 -5.65
CA ALA A 275 6.70 12.90 -4.99
C ALA A 275 8.08 12.21 -4.98
N PHE A 276 8.15 10.91 -4.67
CA PHE A 276 9.40 10.17 -4.67
C PHE A 276 10.03 10.10 -6.08
N ALA A 277 9.25 9.75 -7.08
CA ALA A 277 9.74 9.55 -8.43
C ALA A 277 10.21 10.87 -9.08
N GLU A 278 9.48 11.97 -8.90
CA GLU A 278 9.82 13.28 -9.44
C GLU A 278 11.08 13.86 -8.79
N GLU A 279 11.17 13.83 -7.45
CA GLU A 279 12.34 14.37 -6.72
C GLU A 279 13.63 13.61 -7.00
N ASN A 280 13.55 12.30 -7.21
CA ASN A 280 14.70 11.44 -7.39
C ASN A 280 14.99 11.07 -8.85
N LEU A 281 14.25 11.64 -9.81
CA LEU A 281 14.25 11.23 -11.23
C LEU A 281 15.64 11.04 -11.81
N PHE A 282 16.57 11.98 -11.57
CA PHE A 282 17.94 11.92 -12.08
C PHE A 282 18.68 10.64 -11.63
N THR A 283 18.40 10.16 -10.43
CA THR A 283 19.06 8.97 -9.85
C THR A 283 18.40 7.68 -10.29
N ILE A 284 17.08 7.70 -10.53
CA ILE A 284 16.27 6.50 -10.70
C ILE A 284 15.75 6.26 -12.13
N GLN A 285 16.03 7.14 -13.09
CA GLN A 285 15.46 7.08 -14.45
C GLN A 285 15.70 5.74 -15.17
N ASP A 286 16.80 5.04 -14.89
CA ASP A 286 17.15 3.73 -15.48
C ASP A 286 16.93 2.57 -14.49
N SER A 287 16.19 2.78 -13.43
CA SER A 287 15.92 1.78 -12.39
C SER A 287 14.85 0.80 -12.82
N LYS A 288 14.84 -0.36 -12.15
CA LYS A 288 13.70 -1.28 -12.13
C LYS A 288 12.97 -1.10 -10.81
N VAL A 289 11.64 -1.04 -10.84
CA VAL A 289 10.79 -0.82 -9.68
C VAL A 289 9.79 -1.94 -9.54
N ILE A 290 9.74 -2.59 -8.39
CA ILE A 290 8.67 -3.51 -8.01
C ILE A 290 7.85 -2.88 -6.89
N ASN A 291 6.57 -2.72 -7.13
CA ASN A 291 5.59 -2.30 -6.15
C ASN A 291 4.79 -3.50 -5.65
N PHE A 292 4.45 -3.52 -4.37
CA PHE A 292 3.58 -4.52 -3.77
C PHE A 292 2.30 -3.87 -3.28
N ASP A 293 1.18 -4.35 -3.81
CA ASP A 293 -0.12 -3.83 -3.48
C ASP A 293 -1.14 -4.98 -3.46
N MET A 294 -1.81 -5.15 -2.31
CA MET A 294 -2.81 -6.19 -2.12
C MET A 294 -2.29 -7.62 -2.39
N ILE A 295 -1.20 -8.03 -1.75
CA ILE A 295 -0.65 -9.39 -1.87
C ILE A 295 -1.05 -10.28 -0.69
N GLY A 296 -1.40 -11.54 -0.95
CA GLY A 296 -1.74 -12.52 0.10
C GLY A 296 -3.18 -13.06 0.02
N SER A 297 -3.85 -13.00 -1.14
CA SER A 297 -5.11 -13.67 -1.36
C SER A 297 -4.91 -15.03 -2.03
N ALA A 298 -5.46 -16.12 -1.45
CA ALA A 298 -5.27 -17.49 -1.91
C ALA A 298 -6.02 -17.82 -3.20
N ASP A 299 -7.16 -17.17 -3.42
CA ASP A 299 -8.11 -17.53 -4.47
C ASP A 299 -7.83 -16.87 -5.82
N TYR A 300 -6.77 -16.06 -5.88
CA TYR A 300 -6.43 -15.27 -7.05
C TYR A 300 -5.00 -15.56 -7.53
N PRO A 301 -4.74 -15.59 -8.85
CA PRO A 301 -3.38 -15.67 -9.38
C PRO A 301 -2.62 -14.37 -9.05
N ILE A 302 -1.31 -14.41 -9.23
CA ILE A 302 -0.50 -13.18 -9.18
C ILE A 302 -0.90 -12.30 -10.37
N SER A 303 -1.36 -11.08 -10.10
CA SER A 303 -1.58 -10.06 -11.11
C SER A 303 -0.31 -9.21 -11.23
N LEU A 304 0.29 -9.20 -12.41
CA LEU A 304 1.42 -8.35 -12.78
C LEU A 304 0.86 -7.10 -13.46
N MET A 305 0.79 -6.00 -12.73
CA MET A 305 0.18 -4.76 -13.21
C MET A 305 1.25 -3.78 -13.69
N GLN A 306 1.14 -3.34 -14.93
CA GLN A 306 2.00 -2.34 -15.56
C GLN A 306 1.16 -1.19 -16.11
N GLY A 307 1.73 -0.01 -16.26
CA GLY A 307 1.02 1.17 -16.75
C GLY A 307 0.37 0.96 -18.12
N SER A 308 -0.79 1.55 -18.32
CA SER A 308 -1.63 1.42 -19.51
C SER A 308 -0.89 1.70 -20.82
N LYS A 309 0.11 2.59 -20.80
CA LYS A 309 0.94 2.92 -21.98
C LYS A 309 1.82 1.77 -22.47
N PHE A 310 2.08 0.75 -21.63
CA PHE A 310 2.89 -0.41 -21.99
C PHE A 310 2.08 -1.57 -22.60
N LYS A 311 0.77 -1.42 -22.78
CA LYS A 311 -0.13 -2.49 -23.26
C LYS A 311 0.33 -3.20 -24.54
N ASN A 312 1.08 -2.51 -25.40
CA ASN A 312 1.55 -3.06 -26.68
C ASN A 312 3.07 -3.37 -26.67
N THR A 313 3.77 -3.08 -25.60
CA THR A 313 5.22 -3.22 -25.50
C THR A 313 5.59 -3.56 -24.06
N ASP A 314 5.58 -4.85 -23.72
CA ASP A 314 6.00 -5.30 -22.39
C ASP A 314 7.41 -4.78 -22.07
N SER A 315 7.60 -4.34 -20.84
CA SER A 315 8.90 -3.90 -20.35
C SER A 315 9.88 -5.06 -20.16
N GLU A 316 11.15 -4.72 -20.01
CA GLU A 316 12.19 -5.71 -19.70
C GLU A 316 11.93 -6.41 -18.36
N LEU A 317 11.49 -5.66 -17.35
CA LEU A 317 11.16 -6.20 -16.02
C LEU A 317 9.97 -7.15 -16.09
N LEU A 318 8.87 -6.75 -16.77
CA LEU A 318 7.70 -7.61 -16.92
C LEU A 318 8.06 -8.91 -17.64
N ASN A 319 8.85 -8.86 -18.71
CA ASN A 319 9.28 -10.05 -19.44
C ASN A 319 10.15 -10.98 -18.58
N SER A 320 11.05 -10.42 -17.76
CA SER A 320 11.85 -11.20 -16.79
C SER A 320 10.96 -11.91 -15.78
N ILE A 321 10.00 -11.20 -15.17
CA ILE A 321 9.07 -11.76 -14.18
C ILE A 321 8.19 -12.86 -14.80
N LYS A 322 7.65 -12.64 -16.01
CA LYS A 322 6.89 -13.66 -16.76
C LYS A 322 7.70 -14.93 -16.99
N SER A 323 8.98 -14.77 -17.36
CA SER A 323 9.88 -15.95 -17.54
C SER A 323 10.05 -16.73 -16.24
N ILE A 324 10.27 -16.04 -15.12
CA ILE A 324 10.41 -16.65 -13.79
C ILE A 324 9.12 -17.40 -13.39
N CYS A 325 7.95 -16.77 -13.58
CA CYS A 325 6.66 -17.41 -13.30
C CYS A 325 6.47 -18.68 -14.13
N ASN A 326 6.80 -18.64 -15.44
CA ASN A 326 6.69 -19.79 -16.33
C ASN A 326 7.67 -20.92 -15.92
N GLU A 327 8.93 -20.60 -15.60
CA GLU A 327 9.92 -21.57 -15.14
C GLU A 327 9.51 -22.27 -13.85
N LYS A 328 8.82 -21.54 -12.95
CA LYS A 328 8.33 -22.06 -11.66
C LYS A 328 6.92 -22.66 -11.74
N SER A 329 6.27 -22.61 -12.92
CA SER A 329 4.86 -23.01 -13.09
C SER A 329 3.91 -22.30 -12.14
N ILE A 330 4.15 -21.01 -11.88
CA ILE A 330 3.31 -20.14 -11.06
C ILE A 330 2.30 -19.45 -11.97
N PRO A 331 0.99 -19.59 -11.72
CA PRO A 331 -0.03 -18.90 -12.51
C PRO A 331 0.02 -17.39 -12.27
N TYR A 332 -0.12 -16.64 -13.34
CA TYR A 332 -0.20 -15.17 -13.30
C TYR A 332 -1.12 -14.63 -14.39
N GLU A 333 -1.57 -13.42 -14.20
CA GLU A 333 -2.21 -12.59 -15.24
C GLU A 333 -1.44 -11.29 -15.42
N VAL A 334 -1.64 -10.61 -16.53
CA VAL A 334 -1.03 -9.30 -16.80
C VAL A 334 -2.15 -8.28 -16.96
N LEU A 335 -2.05 -7.19 -16.18
CA LEU A 335 -2.97 -6.07 -16.23
C LEU A 335 -2.23 -4.82 -16.71
N TYR A 336 -2.90 -3.99 -17.53
CA TYR A 336 -2.36 -2.72 -17.99
C TYR A 336 -3.27 -1.59 -17.49
N GLU A 337 -3.01 -1.18 -16.26
CA GLU A 337 -3.80 -0.19 -15.52
C GLU A 337 -2.85 0.77 -14.79
N ASP A 338 -3.33 1.99 -14.51
CA ASP A 338 -2.58 3.01 -13.77
C ASP A 338 -3.15 3.18 -12.35
N SER A 339 -3.60 2.09 -11.73
CA SER A 339 -4.38 2.06 -10.49
C SER A 339 -3.57 1.75 -9.23
N SER A 340 -2.23 1.85 -9.27
CA SER A 340 -1.34 1.71 -8.12
C SER A 340 -0.02 2.45 -8.37
N ASP A 341 0.85 2.52 -7.37
CA ASP A 341 2.07 3.35 -7.32
C ASP A 341 3.08 3.14 -8.47
N HIS A 342 3.08 1.97 -9.15
CA HIS A 342 3.90 1.76 -10.34
C HIS A 342 3.63 2.79 -11.44
N ALA A 343 2.40 3.32 -11.49
CA ALA A 343 1.99 4.29 -12.51
C ALA A 343 2.81 5.59 -12.45
N SER A 344 3.13 6.09 -11.26
CA SER A 344 3.96 7.28 -11.08
C SER A 344 5.34 7.13 -11.72
N PHE A 345 5.96 5.96 -11.59
CA PHE A 345 7.24 5.64 -12.22
C PHE A 345 7.09 5.44 -13.73
N ASN A 346 6.08 4.68 -14.14
CA ASN A 346 5.81 4.45 -15.54
C ASN A 346 5.56 5.76 -16.31
N ASN A 347 4.85 6.72 -15.71
CA ASN A 347 4.62 8.04 -16.32
C ASN A 347 5.93 8.78 -16.64
N LEU A 348 6.97 8.55 -15.85
CA LEU A 348 8.33 9.07 -16.08
C LEU A 348 9.21 8.15 -16.93
N ASN A 349 8.64 7.12 -17.57
CA ASN A 349 9.33 6.10 -18.38
C ASN A 349 10.33 5.22 -17.61
N ILE A 350 10.15 5.09 -16.30
CA ILE A 350 10.91 4.16 -15.46
C ILE A 350 10.20 2.81 -15.52
N ASP A 351 10.98 1.71 -15.67
CA ASP A 351 10.45 0.35 -15.77
C ASP A 351 9.93 -0.13 -14.40
N ALA A 352 8.61 -0.11 -14.23
CA ALA A 352 7.93 -0.42 -12.99
C ALA A 352 6.74 -1.34 -13.20
N LEU A 353 6.51 -2.25 -12.25
CA LEU A 353 5.29 -3.05 -12.19
C LEU A 353 4.84 -3.29 -10.75
N SER A 354 3.54 -3.49 -10.54
CA SER A 354 2.97 -3.94 -9.27
C SER A 354 2.69 -5.44 -9.27
N PHE A 355 3.05 -6.09 -8.16
CA PHE A 355 2.51 -7.39 -7.79
C PHE A 355 1.24 -7.18 -6.97
N CYS A 356 0.17 -7.82 -7.39
CA CYS A 356 -1.14 -7.74 -6.75
C CYS A 356 -1.81 -9.12 -6.78
N HIS A 357 -2.78 -9.34 -5.89
CA HIS A 357 -3.86 -10.31 -6.11
C HIS A 357 -5.13 -9.51 -6.29
N SER A 358 -5.79 -9.62 -7.45
CA SER A 358 -6.93 -8.77 -7.81
C SER A 358 -8.21 -9.11 -7.02
N ASP A 359 -8.08 -9.38 -5.73
CA ASP A 359 -9.18 -9.65 -4.80
C ASP A 359 -9.87 -8.34 -4.36
N LYS A 360 -10.86 -7.91 -5.11
CA LYS A 360 -11.64 -6.70 -4.82
C LYS A 360 -12.88 -6.98 -3.95
N THR A 361 -12.99 -8.17 -3.36
CA THR A 361 -14.22 -8.55 -2.63
C THR A 361 -14.41 -7.80 -1.31
N ARG A 362 -13.30 -7.37 -0.69
CA ARG A 362 -13.28 -6.66 0.60
C ARG A 362 -12.57 -5.31 0.54
N ILE A 363 -12.05 -4.94 -0.64
CA ILE A 363 -11.32 -3.68 -0.82
C ILE A 363 -12.16 -2.50 -0.30
N HIS A 364 -11.53 -1.59 0.40
CA HIS A 364 -12.15 -0.35 0.91
C HIS A 364 -13.37 -0.58 1.80
N THR A 365 -13.41 -1.72 2.50
CA THR A 365 -14.47 -2.03 3.49
C THR A 365 -13.87 -2.42 4.83
N PRO A 366 -14.64 -2.34 5.93
CA PRO A 366 -14.18 -2.81 7.25
C PRO A 366 -13.87 -4.32 7.30
N ASN A 367 -14.26 -5.08 6.26
CA ASN A 367 -14.04 -6.52 6.16
C ASN A 367 -12.64 -6.89 5.60
N ASP A 368 -11.84 -5.92 5.20
CA ASP A 368 -10.44 -6.17 4.85
C ASP A 368 -9.60 -6.36 6.12
N THR A 369 -9.57 -7.61 6.59
CA THR A 369 -8.96 -8.01 7.87
C THR A 369 -7.90 -9.10 7.69
N LEU A 370 -7.06 -9.27 8.70
CA LEU A 370 -5.99 -10.28 8.75
C LEU A 370 -6.48 -11.72 8.51
N ASP A 371 -7.74 -12.03 8.80
CA ASP A 371 -8.29 -13.39 8.71
C ASP A 371 -8.29 -13.93 7.27
N TYR A 372 -8.26 -13.05 6.28
CA TYR A 372 -8.27 -13.40 4.86
C TYR A 372 -6.87 -13.44 4.22
N ILE A 373 -5.82 -13.23 5.01
CA ILE A 373 -4.44 -13.25 4.50
C ILE A 373 -3.89 -14.68 4.49
N ASP A 374 -3.45 -15.14 3.32
CA ASP A 374 -2.79 -16.42 3.11
C ASP A 374 -1.27 -16.26 2.97
N THR A 375 -0.54 -16.89 3.88
CA THR A 375 0.92 -16.87 3.88
C THR A 375 1.53 -17.69 2.74
N ASN A 376 0.81 -18.67 2.17
CA ASN A 376 1.30 -19.43 1.01
C ASN A 376 1.27 -18.56 -0.25
N ALA A 377 0.22 -17.74 -0.42
CA ALA A 377 0.17 -16.75 -1.50
C ALA A 377 1.33 -15.75 -1.38
N ILE A 378 1.64 -15.28 -0.16
CA ILE A 378 2.81 -14.43 0.12
C ILE A 378 4.12 -15.14 -0.26
N ASN A 379 4.31 -16.42 0.12
CA ASN A 379 5.49 -17.19 -0.23
C ASN A 379 5.62 -17.40 -1.75
N THR A 380 4.51 -17.53 -2.46
CA THR A 380 4.49 -17.63 -3.92
C THR A 380 5.03 -16.36 -4.57
N VAL A 381 4.54 -15.19 -4.15
CA VAL A 381 5.06 -13.89 -4.59
C VAL A 381 6.55 -13.78 -4.26
N TYR A 382 6.95 -14.11 -3.03
CA TYR A 382 8.36 -14.05 -2.62
C TYR A 382 9.26 -14.89 -3.52
N SER A 383 8.84 -16.10 -3.89
CA SER A 383 9.65 -17.00 -4.73
C SER A 383 9.98 -16.41 -6.11
N VAL A 384 9.08 -15.60 -6.67
CA VAL A 384 9.27 -14.89 -7.94
C VAL A 384 10.20 -13.70 -7.73
N VAL A 385 9.86 -12.84 -6.78
CA VAL A 385 10.58 -11.59 -6.47
C VAL A 385 12.02 -11.85 -6.04
N GLU A 386 12.24 -12.85 -5.19
CA GLU A 386 13.57 -13.27 -4.77
C GLU A 386 14.46 -13.63 -5.96
N THR A 387 13.92 -14.39 -6.93
CA THR A 387 14.65 -14.81 -8.12
C THR A 387 15.08 -13.62 -8.96
N GLU A 388 14.17 -12.66 -9.21
CA GLU A 388 14.49 -11.43 -9.93
C GLU A 388 15.55 -10.60 -9.20
N ILE A 389 15.33 -10.30 -7.92
CA ILE A 389 16.27 -9.46 -7.14
C ILE A 389 17.65 -10.13 -7.05
N LYS A 390 17.72 -11.42 -6.75
CA LYS A 390 19.00 -12.14 -6.66
C LYS A 390 19.71 -12.20 -8.00
N GLY A 391 18.99 -12.39 -9.08
CA GLY A 391 19.56 -12.39 -10.45
C GLY A 391 20.09 -11.04 -10.87
N TYR A 392 19.33 -9.99 -10.64
CA TYR A 392 19.66 -8.61 -11.08
C TYR A 392 20.62 -7.87 -10.14
N CYS A 393 20.44 -7.99 -8.83
CA CYS A 393 21.18 -7.21 -7.85
C CYS A 393 22.44 -7.89 -7.31
N TYR A 394 22.58 -9.22 -7.40
CA TYR A 394 23.72 -9.92 -6.78
C TYR A 394 24.62 -10.59 -7.81
N SER A 395 25.88 -10.89 -7.41
CA SER A 395 26.81 -11.65 -8.25
C SER A 395 26.48 -13.17 -8.19
N LYS A 396 26.86 -13.91 -9.25
CA LYS A 396 26.74 -15.38 -9.25
C LYS A 396 27.48 -16.00 -8.06
N LEU A 397 28.62 -15.42 -7.68
CA LEU A 397 29.41 -15.89 -6.53
C LEU A 397 28.67 -15.67 -5.21
N THR A 398 28.06 -14.49 -5.02
CA THR A 398 27.23 -14.19 -3.84
C THR A 398 26.07 -15.16 -3.75
N ASN A 399 25.33 -15.34 -4.85
CA ASN A 399 24.22 -16.28 -4.91
C ASN A 399 24.63 -17.72 -4.64
N PHE A 400 25.83 -18.12 -5.10
CA PHE A 400 26.39 -19.44 -4.79
C PHE A 400 26.72 -19.57 -3.29
N ILE A 401 27.42 -18.62 -2.70
CA ILE A 401 27.83 -18.65 -1.28
C ILE A 401 26.61 -18.76 -0.34
N TYR A 402 25.56 -18.00 -0.60
CA TYR A 402 24.34 -17.94 0.23
C TYR A 402 23.27 -18.95 -0.18
N SER A 403 23.53 -19.85 -1.16
CA SER A 403 22.59 -20.92 -1.48
C SER A 403 22.63 -22.03 -0.42
N SER A 404 21.50 -22.61 -0.10
CA SER A 404 21.41 -23.75 0.82
C SER A 404 22.26 -24.96 0.36
N LYS A 405 22.38 -25.16 -0.97
CA LYS A 405 23.23 -26.20 -1.55
C LYS A 405 24.73 -25.98 -1.26
N SER A 406 25.18 -24.73 -1.33
CA SER A 406 26.59 -24.38 -1.06
C SER A 406 26.92 -24.48 0.42
N ILE A 407 26.01 -24.07 1.29
CA ILE A 407 26.18 -24.23 2.74
C ILE A 407 26.32 -25.72 3.08
N LEU A 408 25.47 -26.56 2.52
CA LEU A 408 25.54 -28.00 2.69
C LEU A 408 26.87 -28.58 2.16
N PHE A 409 27.28 -28.18 0.94
CA PHE A 409 28.53 -28.63 0.33
C PHE A 409 29.76 -28.23 1.16
N ILE A 410 29.83 -26.96 1.62
CA ILE A 410 30.91 -26.47 2.46
C ILE A 410 30.95 -27.19 3.81
N SER A 411 29.78 -27.47 4.40
CA SER A 411 29.68 -28.21 5.67
C SER A 411 30.17 -29.64 5.53
N ILE A 412 29.82 -30.33 4.44
CA ILE A 412 30.31 -31.70 4.14
C ILE A 412 31.82 -31.66 3.91
N ALA A 413 32.35 -30.70 3.12
CA ALA A 413 33.78 -30.57 2.87
C ALA A 413 34.58 -30.31 4.16
N LEU A 414 34.09 -29.45 5.04
CA LEU A 414 34.70 -29.20 6.35
C LEU A 414 34.70 -30.47 7.22
N LEU A 415 33.60 -31.19 7.28
CA LEU A 415 33.49 -32.43 8.03
C LEU A 415 34.47 -33.49 7.54
N THR A 416 34.59 -33.65 6.21
CA THR A 416 35.56 -34.58 5.62
C THR A 416 37.00 -34.19 5.94
N LEU A 417 37.35 -32.90 5.92
CA LEU A 417 38.69 -32.43 6.30
C LEU A 417 38.97 -32.68 7.79
N ILE A 418 38.00 -32.50 8.68
CA ILE A 418 38.14 -32.82 10.09
C ILE A 418 38.36 -34.29 10.30
N ILE A 419 37.56 -35.16 9.69
CA ILE A 419 37.71 -36.63 9.76
C ILE A 419 39.08 -37.05 9.27
N TRP A 420 39.52 -36.51 8.12
CA TRP A 420 40.83 -36.82 7.56
C TRP A 420 41.99 -36.36 8.48
N GLY A 421 41.86 -35.17 9.09
CA GLY A 421 42.83 -34.67 10.08
C GLY A 421 42.93 -35.60 11.30
N ILE A 422 41.79 -36.06 11.82
CA ILE A 422 41.72 -37.01 12.94
C ILE A 422 42.39 -38.34 12.55
N TYR A 423 42.08 -38.84 11.35
CA TYR A 423 42.70 -40.07 10.83
C TYR A 423 44.24 -39.99 10.76
N ILE A 424 44.78 -38.86 10.26
CA ILE A 424 46.23 -38.63 10.21
C ILE A 424 46.83 -38.63 11.61
N VAL A 425 46.24 -37.98 12.59
CA VAL A 425 46.74 -37.95 13.97
C VAL A 425 46.72 -39.35 14.59
N ILE A 426 45.69 -40.15 14.38
CA ILE A 426 45.58 -41.51 14.89
C ILE A 426 46.67 -42.40 14.23
N LYS A 427 46.82 -42.32 12.91
CA LYS A 427 47.81 -43.08 12.16
C LYS A 427 49.23 -42.74 12.61
N ASN A 428 49.55 -41.48 12.80
CA ASN A 428 50.87 -41.07 13.28
C ASN A 428 51.17 -41.53 14.70
N LYS A 429 50.16 -41.54 15.61
CA LYS A 429 50.29 -42.14 16.94
C LYS A 429 50.48 -43.66 16.94
N ALA A 430 49.89 -44.37 15.98
CA ALA A 430 50.06 -45.81 15.83
C ALA A 430 51.44 -46.20 15.30
N ASN A 431 52.05 -45.36 14.47
CA ASN A 431 53.40 -45.58 13.95
C ASN A 431 54.54 -45.18 14.91
N LEU A 432 54.22 -44.55 16.04
CA LEU A 432 55.18 -44.17 17.12
C LEU A 432 55.16 -45.16 18.29
N LYS A 433 54.36 -46.19 18.23
CA LYS A 433 54.39 -47.39 19.10
C LYS A 433 54.99 -48.57 18.36
#